data_a5866bdf7e142b4730cad07ab0c737c5
#
_entry.id   a5866bdf7e142b4730cad07ab0c737c5
#
_cell.length_a   1.000
_cell.length_b   1.000
_cell.length_c   1.000
_cell.angle_alpha   90.00
_cell.angle_beta   90.00
_cell.angle_gamma   90.00
#
_symmetry.space_group_name_H-M   'P 1'
#
loop_
_entity.id
_entity.type
_entity.pdbx_description
1 polymer ?
#
loop_
_entity_poly.entity_id
_entity_poly.type
_entity_poly.pdbx_seq_one_letter_code
_entity_poly.pdbx_strand_id
1 'polypeptide(L)'
;MRTPRAFTLVELLVVIGIIGLLIGILLPTLSRARAASNRTACAAQLRDIGHAFTMYMNDSRNKLPRVNTMPSMVPPPADNPPSAVQVLQPYIKGATNVWRCPADIIRKPSPGSPAGFDTYFDREGLSYQYNPMLSSSNAGMPLEKTDYYQRYHSLQLVVIFYDYEPFHGKAGKPGSTNYLFADSHVGDME
;
A
#
# COMPACT_ATOMS: atom_id res chain seq x y z
N MET A 1 -39.77 -33.76 39.99
CA MET A 1 -39.42 -32.32 39.85
C MET A 1 -37.92 -32.15 40.01
N ARG A 2 -37.18 -31.63 38.98
CA ARG A 2 -35.76 -31.36 39.11
C ARG A 2 -35.60 -29.94 39.70
N THR A 3 -34.98 -29.84 40.87
CA THR A 3 -34.64 -28.55 41.50
C THR A 3 -33.65 -27.80 40.60
N PRO A 4 -33.93 -26.56 40.22
CA PRO A 4 -32.97 -25.76 39.49
C PRO A 4 -31.72 -25.54 40.35
N ARG A 5 -30.54 -25.89 39.85
CA ARG A 5 -29.27 -25.56 40.51
C ARG A 5 -29.07 -24.06 40.44
N ALA A 6 -29.01 -23.38 41.57
CA ALA A 6 -28.71 -21.98 41.64
C ALA A 6 -27.20 -21.77 41.38
N PHE A 7 -26.87 -20.80 40.51
CA PHE A 7 -25.50 -20.45 40.16
C PHE A 7 -24.89 -19.63 41.30
N THR A 8 -23.70 -20.00 41.75
CA THR A 8 -23.03 -19.24 42.82
C THR A 8 -22.29 -18.03 42.25
N LEU A 9 -22.17 -16.95 43.04
CA LEU A 9 -21.43 -15.73 42.66
C LEU A 9 -19.96 -16.04 42.36
N VAL A 10 -19.38 -17.01 43.09
CA VAL A 10 -17.99 -17.44 42.90
C VAL A 10 -17.78 -18.14 41.55
N GLU A 11 -18.73 -19.03 41.15
CA GLU A 11 -18.65 -19.69 39.82
C GLU A 11 -18.67 -18.65 38.69
N LEU A 12 -19.50 -17.61 38.80
CA LEU A 12 -19.56 -16.55 37.80
C LEU A 12 -18.23 -15.74 37.78
N LEU A 13 -17.70 -15.39 38.96
CA LEU A 13 -16.49 -14.59 39.08
C LEU A 13 -15.26 -15.32 38.51
N VAL A 14 -15.13 -16.63 38.75
CA VAL A 14 -14.04 -17.45 38.19
C VAL A 14 -14.12 -17.50 36.67
N VAL A 15 -15.31 -17.69 36.10
CA VAL A 15 -15.50 -17.75 34.64
C VAL A 15 -15.10 -16.42 33.96
N ILE A 16 -15.59 -15.28 34.48
CA ILE A 16 -15.22 -13.99 33.91
C ILE A 16 -13.73 -13.68 34.10
N GLY A 17 -13.12 -14.15 35.21
CA GLY A 17 -11.69 -14.03 35.45
C GLY A 17 -10.84 -14.77 34.41
N ILE A 18 -11.24 -16.03 34.08
CA ILE A 18 -10.55 -16.81 33.05
C ILE A 18 -10.74 -16.19 31.66
N ILE A 19 -11.97 -15.76 31.34
CA ILE A 19 -12.25 -15.09 30.06
C ILE A 19 -11.41 -13.81 29.93
N GLY A 20 -11.36 -12.99 30.98
CA GLY A 20 -10.56 -11.78 31.02
C GLY A 20 -9.07 -12.04 30.80
N LEU A 21 -8.54 -13.10 31.43
CA LEU A 21 -7.14 -13.51 31.26
C LEU A 21 -6.87 -13.94 29.79
N LEU A 22 -7.75 -14.76 29.21
CA LEU A 22 -7.63 -15.22 27.82
C LEU A 22 -7.67 -14.06 26.83
N ILE A 23 -8.63 -13.14 26.98
CA ILE A 23 -8.74 -11.94 26.13
C ILE A 23 -7.49 -11.07 26.26
N GLY A 24 -6.97 -10.89 27.48
CA GLY A 24 -5.77 -10.10 27.73
C GLY A 24 -4.53 -10.58 26.95
N ILE A 25 -4.42 -11.91 26.72
CA ILE A 25 -3.34 -12.50 25.94
C ILE A 25 -3.65 -12.47 24.42
N LEU A 26 -4.93 -12.66 24.05
CA LEU A 26 -5.33 -12.76 22.65
C LEU A 26 -5.31 -11.41 21.90
N LEU A 27 -5.70 -10.31 22.53
CA LEU A 27 -5.78 -9.00 21.87
C LEU A 27 -4.45 -8.52 21.27
N PRO A 28 -3.30 -8.55 21.99
CA PRO A 28 -2.03 -8.11 21.43
C PRO A 28 -1.51 -9.05 20.32
N THR A 29 -1.81 -10.34 20.41
CA THR A 29 -1.39 -11.30 19.36
C THR A 29 -2.21 -11.12 18.08
N LEU A 30 -3.52 -10.91 18.21
CA LEU A 30 -4.43 -10.66 17.10
C LEU A 30 -4.08 -9.36 16.34
N SER A 31 -3.73 -8.30 17.08
CA SER A 31 -3.34 -7.03 16.45
C SER A 31 -2.07 -7.16 15.60
N ARG A 32 -1.07 -7.92 16.08
CA ARG A 32 0.16 -8.20 15.32
C ARG A 32 -0.11 -9.08 14.10
N ALA A 33 -0.94 -10.12 14.24
CA ALA A 33 -1.33 -10.99 13.15
C ALA A 33 -2.07 -10.22 12.04
N ARG A 34 -3.00 -9.32 12.42
CA ARG A 34 -3.71 -8.45 11.49
C ARG A 34 -2.76 -7.50 10.75
N ALA A 35 -1.81 -6.91 11.45
CA ALA A 35 -0.82 -6.02 10.82
C ALA A 35 0.05 -6.77 9.80
N ALA A 36 0.52 -7.99 10.13
CA ALA A 36 1.28 -8.83 9.21
C ALA A 36 0.43 -9.26 7.98
N SER A 37 -0.83 -9.64 8.20
CA SER A 37 -1.77 -9.96 7.12
C SER A 37 -1.99 -8.78 6.16
N ASN A 38 -2.22 -7.58 6.70
CA ASN A 38 -2.38 -6.38 5.89
C ASN A 38 -1.14 -6.09 5.04
N ARG A 39 0.06 -6.23 5.63
CA ARG A 39 1.32 -6.04 4.89
C ARG A 39 1.45 -7.03 3.72
N THR A 40 1.16 -8.31 3.97
CA THR A 40 1.19 -9.34 2.92
C THR A 40 0.19 -9.04 1.81
N ALA A 41 -1.03 -8.59 2.17
CA ALA A 41 -2.04 -8.21 1.19
C ALA A 41 -1.59 -7.01 0.35
N CYS A 42 -1.02 -5.95 0.95
CA CYS A 42 -0.50 -4.79 0.22
C CYS A 42 0.67 -5.19 -0.69
N ALA A 43 1.57 -6.08 -0.25
CA ALA A 43 2.66 -6.58 -1.09
C ALA A 43 2.14 -7.40 -2.29
N ALA A 44 1.06 -8.17 -2.11
CA ALA A 44 0.42 -8.88 -3.22
C ALA A 44 -0.22 -7.90 -4.23
N GLN A 45 -0.91 -6.86 -3.75
CA GLN A 45 -1.48 -5.82 -4.59
C GLN A 45 -0.41 -5.06 -5.39
N LEU A 46 0.72 -4.72 -4.76
CA LEU A 46 1.85 -4.12 -5.47
C LEU A 46 2.42 -5.03 -6.57
N ARG A 47 2.46 -6.37 -6.36
CA ARG A 47 2.85 -7.32 -7.42
C ARG A 47 1.87 -7.31 -8.59
N ASP A 48 0.57 -7.25 -8.31
CA ASP A 48 -0.46 -7.15 -9.35
C ASP A 48 -0.32 -5.85 -10.16
N ILE A 49 -0.02 -4.73 -9.49
CA ILE A 49 0.33 -3.45 -10.14
C ILE A 49 1.60 -3.61 -10.98
N GLY A 50 2.60 -4.33 -10.49
CA GLY A 50 3.84 -4.63 -11.21
C GLY A 50 3.60 -5.41 -12.49
N HIS A 51 2.73 -6.41 -12.45
CA HIS A 51 2.31 -7.15 -13.66
C HIS A 51 1.60 -6.23 -14.66
N ALA A 52 0.67 -5.39 -14.19
CA ALA A 52 -0.01 -4.42 -15.05
C ALA A 52 0.97 -3.41 -15.67
N PHE A 53 1.94 -2.93 -14.89
CA PHE A 53 3.00 -2.06 -15.37
C PHE A 53 3.85 -2.73 -16.45
N THR A 54 4.24 -3.99 -16.25
CA THR A 54 5.01 -4.76 -17.24
C THR A 54 4.22 -4.95 -18.54
N MET A 55 2.91 -5.23 -18.46
CA MET A 55 2.04 -5.31 -19.62
C MET A 55 1.95 -3.98 -20.38
N TYR A 56 1.77 -2.87 -19.64
CA TYR A 56 1.81 -1.52 -20.20
C TYR A 56 3.14 -1.24 -20.92
N MET A 57 4.28 -1.55 -20.30
CA MET A 57 5.61 -1.34 -20.88
C MET A 57 5.78 -2.08 -22.20
N ASN A 58 5.30 -3.33 -22.28
CA ASN A 58 5.32 -4.12 -23.50
C ASN A 58 4.50 -3.47 -24.62
N ASP A 59 3.30 -2.98 -24.32
CA ASP A 59 2.43 -2.31 -25.30
C ASP A 59 2.96 -0.92 -25.72
N SER A 60 3.63 -0.24 -24.79
CA SER A 60 4.15 1.11 -24.98
C SER A 60 5.56 1.17 -25.56
N ARG A 61 6.07 0.05 -26.14
CA ARG A 61 7.45 -0.04 -26.68
C ARG A 61 8.49 0.30 -25.62
N ASN A 62 8.33 -0.23 -24.43
CA ASN A 62 9.20 -0.03 -23.26
C ASN A 62 9.31 1.44 -22.80
N LYS A 63 8.28 2.27 -23.06
CA LYS A 63 8.25 3.66 -22.65
C LYS A 63 7.50 3.83 -21.33
N LEU A 64 8.12 4.54 -20.40
CA LEU A 64 7.53 4.87 -19.10
C LEU A 64 6.24 5.70 -19.25
N PRO A 65 5.21 5.42 -18.43
CA PRO A 65 3.99 6.20 -18.43
C PRO A 65 4.26 7.63 -17.93
N ARG A 66 3.58 8.60 -18.55
CA ARG A 66 3.48 9.95 -18.04
C ARG A 66 2.22 10.05 -17.20
N VAL A 67 2.37 10.12 -15.89
CA VAL A 67 1.25 10.10 -14.95
C VAL A 67 1.46 11.08 -13.81
N ASN A 68 0.36 11.53 -13.20
CA ASN A 68 0.39 12.14 -11.89
C ASN A 68 0.71 11.08 -10.83
N THR A 69 1.69 11.36 -10.01
CA THR A 69 2.16 10.42 -8.97
C THR A 69 1.17 10.29 -7.83
N MET A 70 0.71 11.43 -7.31
CA MET A 70 -0.36 11.58 -6.34
C MET A 70 -1.04 12.93 -6.62
N PRO A 71 -2.19 12.97 -7.29
CA PRO A 71 -2.78 14.20 -7.85
C PRO A 71 -3.01 15.35 -6.87
N SER A 72 -3.37 15.07 -5.61
CA SER A 72 -3.63 16.12 -4.61
C SER A 72 -2.39 16.55 -3.81
N MET A 73 -1.32 15.75 -3.83
CA MET A 73 -0.11 15.98 -3.01
C MET A 73 1.02 16.64 -3.78
N VAL A 74 1.07 16.43 -5.07
CA VAL A 74 2.05 17.01 -5.98
C VAL A 74 1.28 17.86 -6.97
N PRO A 75 1.58 19.16 -7.11
CA PRO A 75 0.93 19.98 -8.13
C PRO A 75 1.06 19.25 -9.47
N PRO A 76 -0.05 18.99 -10.18
CA PRO A 76 0.02 18.34 -11.47
C PRO A 76 0.84 19.20 -12.41
N PRO A 77 1.62 18.61 -13.33
CA PRO A 77 2.21 19.35 -14.44
C PRO A 77 1.14 20.16 -15.17
N ALA A 78 1.54 21.26 -15.83
CA ALA A 78 0.61 22.18 -16.49
C ALA A 78 -0.34 21.50 -17.51
N ASP A 79 0.05 20.35 -18.05
CA ASP A 79 -0.71 19.53 -18.99
C ASP A 79 -1.60 18.45 -18.31
N ASN A 80 -1.64 18.43 -16.98
CA ASN A 80 -2.48 17.54 -16.15
C ASN A 80 -2.55 16.09 -16.66
N PRO A 81 -1.43 15.32 -16.64
CA PRO A 81 -1.44 13.94 -17.12
C PRO A 81 -2.39 13.05 -16.32
N PRO A 82 -2.84 11.91 -16.87
CA PRO A 82 -3.72 10.99 -16.17
C PRO A 82 -3.09 10.44 -14.89
N SER A 83 -3.90 9.90 -13.98
CA SER A 83 -3.37 9.16 -12.83
C SER A 83 -2.78 7.81 -13.25
N ALA A 84 -1.89 7.26 -12.42
CA ALA A 84 -1.37 5.90 -12.64
C ALA A 84 -2.49 4.85 -12.72
N VAL A 85 -3.56 5.04 -11.94
CA VAL A 85 -4.76 4.19 -11.99
C VAL A 85 -5.39 4.21 -13.38
N GLN A 86 -5.62 5.38 -13.96
CA GLN A 86 -6.25 5.52 -15.29
C GLN A 86 -5.42 4.85 -16.39
N VAL A 87 -4.10 4.93 -16.30
CA VAL A 87 -3.18 4.34 -17.32
C VAL A 87 -3.08 2.83 -17.18
N LEU A 88 -3.02 2.30 -15.95
CA LEU A 88 -2.79 0.87 -15.71
C LEU A 88 -4.08 0.06 -15.54
N GLN A 89 -5.22 0.70 -15.27
CA GLN A 89 -6.51 0.00 -15.09
C GLN A 89 -6.89 -0.94 -16.26
N PRO A 90 -6.61 -0.64 -17.55
CA PRO A 90 -6.88 -1.57 -18.65
C PRO A 90 -6.17 -2.91 -18.53
N TYR A 91 -5.03 -2.96 -17.84
CA TYR A 91 -4.21 -4.15 -17.62
C TYR A 91 -4.58 -4.88 -16.32
N ILE A 92 -5.36 -4.25 -15.43
CA ILE A 92 -5.85 -4.83 -14.18
C ILE A 92 -7.30 -5.27 -14.39
N LYS A 93 -7.51 -6.52 -14.84
CA LYS A 93 -8.83 -7.06 -15.14
C LYS A 93 -9.72 -7.10 -13.89
N GLY A 94 -10.64 -6.14 -13.77
CA GLY A 94 -11.77 -6.19 -12.83
C GLY A 94 -11.47 -5.97 -11.34
N ALA A 95 -10.21 -5.86 -10.93
CA ALA A 95 -9.85 -5.71 -9.52
C ALA A 95 -9.61 -4.24 -9.14
N THR A 96 -10.67 -3.52 -8.78
CA THR A 96 -10.56 -2.12 -8.31
C THR A 96 -9.87 -2.01 -6.95
N ASN A 97 -9.90 -3.07 -6.14
CA ASN A 97 -9.30 -3.08 -4.80
C ASN A 97 -7.77 -3.18 -4.78
N VAL A 98 -7.14 -3.45 -5.93
CA VAL A 98 -5.66 -3.53 -6.05
C VAL A 98 -4.98 -2.23 -5.66
N TRP A 99 -5.66 -1.10 -5.84
CA TRP A 99 -5.12 0.22 -5.52
C TRP A 99 -5.24 0.63 -4.05
N ARG A 100 -5.95 -0.16 -3.25
CA ARG A 100 -6.24 0.14 -1.85
C ARG A 100 -5.47 -0.77 -0.89
N CYS A 101 -4.44 -0.24 -0.21
CA CYS A 101 -3.79 -0.95 0.88
C CYS A 101 -4.76 -1.07 2.09
N PRO A 102 -4.97 -2.28 2.65
CA PRO A 102 -5.82 -2.46 3.85
C PRO A 102 -5.32 -1.73 5.09
N ALA A 103 -4.07 -1.30 5.10
CA ALA A 103 -3.47 -0.54 6.20
C ALA A 103 -3.41 0.97 5.91
N ASP A 104 -3.95 1.42 4.76
CA ASP A 104 -3.99 2.84 4.39
C ASP A 104 -4.81 3.64 5.39
N ILE A 105 -4.18 4.61 6.02
CA ILE A 105 -4.78 5.57 6.95
C ILE A 105 -4.00 6.88 6.93
N ILE A 106 -4.69 8.00 6.84
CA ILE A 106 -4.09 9.33 6.96
C ILE A 106 -3.88 9.65 8.44
N ARG A 107 -2.67 9.46 8.92
CA ARG A 107 -2.33 9.70 10.35
C ARG A 107 -2.13 11.19 10.66
N LYS A 108 -1.64 11.96 9.69
CA LYS A 108 -1.43 13.41 9.82
C LYS A 108 -1.76 14.06 8.48
N PRO A 109 -2.84 14.82 8.37
CA PRO A 109 -3.11 15.59 7.17
C PRO A 109 -1.94 16.55 6.91
N SER A 110 -1.40 16.55 5.70
CA SER A 110 -0.40 17.54 5.31
C SER A 110 -1.02 18.94 5.25
N PRO A 111 -0.29 20.01 5.60
CA PRO A 111 -0.79 21.37 5.42
C PRO A 111 -1.25 21.59 3.97
N GLY A 112 -2.48 22.07 3.79
CA GLY A 112 -3.09 22.26 2.46
C GLY A 112 -3.78 21.02 1.87
N SER A 113 -3.75 19.87 2.54
CA SER A 113 -4.54 18.71 2.13
C SER A 113 -6.03 18.97 2.30
N PRO A 114 -6.90 18.52 1.35
CA PRO A 114 -8.33 18.58 1.55
C PRO A 114 -8.72 17.83 2.83
N ALA A 115 -9.52 18.47 3.68
CA ALA A 115 -10.06 17.85 4.88
C ALA A 115 -11.16 16.84 4.53
N GLY A 116 -11.35 15.81 5.38
CA GLY A 116 -12.52 14.93 5.30
C GLY A 116 -12.27 13.56 4.66
N PHE A 117 -11.01 13.17 4.48
CA PHE A 117 -10.66 11.81 4.02
C PHE A 117 -9.90 11.06 5.11
N ASP A 118 -10.24 9.79 5.32
CA ASP A 118 -9.58 8.91 6.30
C ASP A 118 -8.43 8.12 5.69
N THR A 119 -8.42 7.92 4.38
CA THR A 119 -7.41 7.17 3.65
C THR A 119 -6.90 7.93 2.43
N TYR A 120 -5.68 7.61 1.99
CA TYR A 120 -5.13 8.12 0.72
C TYR A 120 -5.94 7.59 -0.47
N PHE A 121 -6.40 6.35 -0.40
CA PHE A 121 -7.26 5.78 -1.44
C PHE A 121 -8.54 6.58 -1.65
N ASP A 122 -9.24 6.97 -0.58
CA ASP A 122 -10.48 7.74 -0.70
C ASP A 122 -10.23 9.14 -1.28
N ARG A 123 -9.03 9.68 -1.07
CA ARG A 123 -8.62 11.01 -1.57
C ARG A 123 -8.07 10.99 -2.99
N GLU A 124 -7.19 10.02 -3.31
CA GLU A 124 -6.40 9.98 -4.55
C GLU A 124 -6.83 8.89 -5.53
N GLY A 125 -7.63 7.92 -5.06
CA GLY A 125 -7.96 6.70 -5.80
C GLY A 125 -6.89 5.61 -5.72
N LEU A 126 -5.80 5.84 -4.97
CA LEU A 126 -4.72 4.87 -4.76
C LEU A 126 -3.98 5.12 -3.43
N SER A 127 -3.49 4.03 -2.82
CA SER A 127 -2.64 4.06 -1.63
C SER A 127 -1.14 4.00 -1.96
N TYR A 128 -0.79 3.80 -3.23
CA TYR A 128 0.57 3.57 -3.70
C TYR A 128 1.03 4.72 -4.59
N GLN A 129 2.21 5.24 -4.34
CA GLN A 129 2.77 6.32 -5.15
C GLN A 129 3.61 5.74 -6.30
N TYR A 130 3.37 6.20 -7.53
CA TYR A 130 4.30 6.01 -8.63
C TYR A 130 5.55 6.88 -8.41
N ASN A 131 6.72 6.32 -8.67
CA ASN A 131 7.97 7.02 -8.41
C ASN A 131 8.05 8.35 -9.19
N PRO A 132 8.11 9.50 -8.49
CA PRO A 132 8.16 10.82 -9.13
C PRO A 132 9.33 10.99 -10.10
N MET A 133 10.47 10.34 -9.83
CA MET A 133 11.65 10.40 -10.71
C MET A 133 11.41 9.74 -12.07
N LEU A 134 10.46 8.80 -12.15
CA LEU A 134 10.08 8.15 -13.41
C LEU A 134 8.97 8.90 -14.15
N SER A 135 8.19 9.71 -13.44
CA SER A 135 7.05 10.45 -14.01
C SER A 135 7.39 11.81 -14.56
N SER A 136 8.42 12.48 -14.05
CA SER A 136 8.77 13.86 -14.43
C SER A 136 9.60 13.93 -15.70
N SER A 137 10.92 14.00 -15.56
CA SER A 137 11.87 14.16 -16.68
C SER A 137 12.03 12.90 -17.53
N ASN A 138 11.70 11.73 -16.98
CA ASN A 138 11.90 10.43 -17.63
C ASN A 138 10.64 9.87 -18.31
N ALA A 139 9.48 10.55 -18.20
CA ALA A 139 8.24 10.10 -18.84
C ALA A 139 8.38 9.98 -20.36
N GLY A 140 7.86 8.88 -20.92
CA GLY A 140 7.96 8.58 -22.36
C GLY A 140 9.30 8.06 -22.82
N MET A 141 10.30 7.95 -21.93
CA MET A 141 11.59 7.34 -22.21
C MET A 141 11.55 5.82 -21.90
N PRO A 142 12.39 5.01 -22.58
CA PRO A 142 12.69 3.66 -22.11
C PRO A 142 13.32 3.68 -20.72
N LEU A 143 12.95 2.71 -19.86
CA LEU A 143 13.43 2.65 -18.49
C LEU A 143 14.96 2.65 -18.40
N GLU A 144 15.62 1.92 -19.31
CA GLU A 144 17.08 1.78 -19.35
C GLU A 144 17.81 3.09 -19.71
N LYS A 145 17.09 4.05 -20.30
CA LYS A 145 17.64 5.36 -20.66
C LYS A 145 17.44 6.43 -19.59
N THR A 146 16.74 6.10 -18.51
CA THR A 146 16.51 7.05 -17.42
C THR A 146 17.75 7.23 -16.57
N ASP A 147 17.98 8.46 -16.06
CA ASP A 147 19.09 8.75 -15.14
C ASP A 147 19.00 7.86 -13.89
N TYR A 148 17.78 7.49 -13.48
CA TYR A 148 17.55 6.64 -12.33
C TYR A 148 18.06 5.22 -12.57
N TYR A 149 17.79 4.61 -13.72
CA TYR A 149 18.33 3.30 -14.10
C TYR A 149 19.85 3.37 -14.31
N GLN A 150 20.34 4.42 -14.96
CA GLN A 150 21.78 4.60 -15.22
C GLN A 150 22.62 4.71 -13.93
N ARG A 151 22.00 5.12 -12.83
CA ARG A 151 22.66 5.16 -11.52
C ARG A 151 22.85 3.77 -10.91
N TYR A 152 21.87 2.89 -11.04
CA TYR A 152 21.86 1.61 -10.36
C TYR A 152 22.24 0.43 -11.27
N HIS A 153 22.06 0.55 -12.57
CA HIS A 153 22.29 -0.50 -13.58
C HIS A 153 21.62 -1.84 -13.27
N SER A 154 20.52 -1.82 -12.51
CA SER A 154 19.81 -3.02 -12.06
C SER A 154 18.33 -2.74 -11.91
N LEU A 155 17.49 -3.57 -12.51
CA LEU A 155 16.03 -3.52 -12.34
C LEU A 155 15.58 -3.80 -10.90
N GLN A 156 16.39 -4.55 -10.14
CA GLN A 156 16.13 -4.88 -8.74
C GLN A 156 16.32 -3.70 -7.79
N LEU A 157 16.93 -2.61 -8.25
CA LEU A 157 17.16 -1.40 -7.45
C LEU A 157 16.33 -0.20 -7.92
N VAL A 158 15.63 -0.35 -9.04
CA VAL A 158 14.76 0.71 -9.57
C VAL A 158 13.35 0.55 -9.03
N VAL A 159 12.96 1.40 -8.09
CA VAL A 159 11.61 1.43 -7.52
C VAL A 159 10.63 2.06 -8.52
N ILE A 160 9.52 1.38 -8.77
CA ILE A 160 8.42 1.84 -9.65
C ILE A 160 7.26 2.41 -8.84
N PHE A 161 6.76 1.64 -7.85
CA PHE A 161 5.72 2.05 -6.92
C PHE A 161 6.14 1.75 -5.49
N TYR A 162 5.53 2.45 -4.54
CA TYR A 162 5.73 2.19 -3.11
C TYR A 162 4.52 2.67 -2.30
N ASP A 163 4.36 2.13 -1.09
CA ASP A 163 3.38 2.64 -0.13
C ASP A 163 3.63 4.13 0.08
N TYR A 164 2.58 4.96 -0.07
CA TYR A 164 2.74 6.42 0.05
C TYR A 164 3.26 6.85 1.43
N GLU A 165 2.83 6.18 2.47
CA GLU A 165 3.34 6.32 3.84
C GLU A 165 3.74 4.96 4.43
N PRO A 166 4.48 4.95 5.55
CA PRO A 166 4.85 3.72 6.24
C PRO A 166 3.63 3.10 6.95
N PHE A 167 2.69 2.55 6.14
CA PHE A 167 1.43 2.00 6.64
C PHE A 167 1.62 0.81 7.58
N HIS A 168 2.72 0.06 7.44
CA HIS A 168 2.92 -1.24 8.07
C HIS A 168 3.81 -1.18 9.32
N GLY A 169 4.23 0.02 9.75
CA GLY A 169 5.08 0.14 10.93
C GLY A 169 5.52 1.56 11.23
N LYS A 170 6.61 1.65 11.99
CA LYS A 170 7.22 2.95 12.30
C LYS A 170 8.11 3.37 11.15
N ALA A 171 7.96 4.61 10.68
CA ALA A 171 8.79 5.19 9.62
C ALA A 171 10.28 4.95 9.84
N GLY A 172 10.99 4.55 8.79
CA GLY A 172 12.42 4.26 8.82
C GLY A 172 12.80 2.94 9.49
N LYS A 173 11.84 2.05 9.74
CA LYS A 173 12.10 0.67 10.17
C LYS A 173 11.82 -0.31 9.03
N PRO A 174 12.62 -1.37 8.91
CA PRO A 174 12.36 -2.42 7.94
C PRO A 174 10.92 -2.94 8.05
N GLY A 175 10.27 -3.18 6.93
CA GLY A 175 8.89 -3.65 6.89
C GLY A 175 7.83 -2.59 7.09
N SER A 176 8.17 -1.31 7.23
CA SER A 176 7.19 -0.24 7.39
C SER A 176 6.56 0.22 6.07
N THR A 177 7.25 0.05 4.97
CA THR A 177 6.88 0.47 3.61
C THR A 177 7.20 -0.65 2.64
N ASN A 178 6.29 -1.00 1.75
CA ASN A 178 6.57 -1.93 0.66
C ASN A 178 6.99 -1.15 -0.57
N TYR A 179 7.99 -1.64 -1.29
CA TYR A 179 8.50 -1.10 -2.54
C TYR A 179 8.34 -2.12 -3.65
N LEU A 180 7.77 -1.72 -4.77
CA LEU A 180 7.74 -2.49 -6.01
C LEU A 180 8.90 -2.07 -6.89
N PHE A 181 9.73 -3.01 -7.29
CA PHE A 181 10.88 -2.79 -8.15
C PHE A 181 10.58 -3.15 -9.61
N ALA A 182 11.46 -2.71 -10.51
CA ALA A 182 11.24 -2.83 -11.95
C ALA A 182 11.28 -4.26 -12.49
N ASP A 183 11.81 -5.20 -11.75
CA ASP A 183 11.75 -6.65 -12.01
C ASP A 183 10.49 -7.32 -11.42
N SER A 184 9.54 -6.51 -10.92
CA SER A 184 8.28 -6.92 -10.30
C SER A 184 8.42 -7.61 -8.92
N HIS A 185 9.60 -7.63 -8.30
CA HIS A 185 9.66 -8.05 -6.90
C HIS A 185 9.15 -6.93 -5.97
N VAL A 186 8.64 -7.33 -4.80
CA VAL A 186 8.22 -6.41 -3.72
C VAL A 186 9.08 -6.71 -2.51
N GLY A 187 9.69 -5.67 -1.97
CA GLY A 187 10.59 -5.75 -0.82
C GLY A 187 10.67 -4.46 -0.02
N ASP A 188 11.62 -4.43 0.92
CA ASP A 188 12.03 -3.23 1.66
C ASP A 188 13.18 -2.53 0.93
N MET A 189 13.36 -1.23 1.17
CA MET A 189 14.66 -0.58 0.88
C MET A 189 15.61 -0.90 2.04
N GLU A 190 16.68 -1.63 1.77
CA GLU A 190 17.80 -1.84 2.68
C GLU A 190 18.74 -0.64 2.73
#